data_b2fc1cf9a24a5f972948b8e00802adda
#
_entry.id   b2fc1cf9a24a5f972948b8e00802adda
#
_cell.length_a   1.000
_cell.length_b   1.000
_cell.length_c   1.000
_cell.angle_alpha   90.00
_cell.angle_beta   90.00
_cell.angle_gamma   90.00
#
_symmetry.space_group_name_H-M   'P 1'
#
loop_
_entity.id
_entity.type
_entity.pdbx_description
1 polymer ?
#
loop_
_entity_poly.entity_id
_entity_poly.type
_entity_poly.pdbx_seq_one_letter_code
_entity_poly.pdbx_strand_id
1 'polypeptide(L)'
;MNVGVICPPWFPVPPEAYGGTERVVALLADGLVDAGHEVTLFASGDSQTRARLDSVFSTAPSEWIGHTYWELQHAVHAFRRSSEFDIVHDHTGLLGLALGGLSPVPFCHTVHGPLDGSPGALYQQVLELVPRAQLISISLNQRAPRPSFPWVANCPNALDLSLYPFRRKSGGDYLVFLGRMSPDKGAHRALAVALETGLPLKIAAKCREPAEIKYFEEFVRPHLGETIEYVGEVGHADKVELLMGARALIFPIDWEEPFGLVVIEAMACGTPVIATRRGAVPEIIEHGRTGVLVDRYREMEEPEVLELADRLDPMELRREIETRFSPEHMVANYLAAYEATIEATPAA
;
A
#
# COMPACT_ATOMS: atom_id res chain seq x y z
N MET A 1 0.61 -5.24 25.88
CA MET A 1 0.27 -6.51 25.21
C MET A 1 1.54 -7.11 24.62
N ASN A 2 1.58 -8.42 24.53
CA ASN A 2 2.57 -9.16 23.73
C ASN A 2 1.95 -9.50 22.37
N VAL A 3 2.47 -8.92 21.30
CA VAL A 3 1.87 -8.95 19.96
C VAL A 3 2.77 -9.71 18.98
N GLY A 4 2.23 -10.74 18.32
CA GLY A 4 2.89 -11.41 17.20
C GLY A 4 2.45 -10.79 15.89
N VAL A 5 3.34 -10.13 15.15
CA VAL A 5 3.07 -9.53 13.83
C VAL A 5 3.71 -10.37 12.74
N ILE A 6 2.91 -10.85 11.78
CA ILE A 6 3.39 -11.70 10.68
C ILE A 6 3.39 -10.88 9.38
N CYS A 7 4.57 -10.61 8.84
CA CYS A 7 4.77 -9.90 7.58
C CYS A 7 4.96 -10.91 6.43
N PRO A 8 4.58 -10.61 5.17
CA PRO A 8 5.01 -11.42 4.04
C PRO A 8 6.54 -11.59 4.00
N PRO A 9 7.07 -12.77 3.67
CA PRO A 9 8.50 -13.02 3.72
C PRO A 9 9.30 -12.50 2.51
N TRP A 10 8.60 -11.88 1.54
CA TRP A 10 9.13 -11.64 0.20
C TRP A 10 10.17 -10.54 0.09
N PHE A 11 10.15 -9.57 1.01
CA PHE A 11 11.10 -8.46 1.09
C PHE A 11 11.51 -8.22 2.55
N PRO A 12 12.69 -7.61 2.80
CA PRO A 12 13.05 -7.19 4.15
C PRO A 12 12.07 -6.11 4.67
N VAL A 13 11.98 -5.98 5.96
CA VAL A 13 11.15 -4.98 6.65
C VAL A 13 12.07 -3.97 7.36
N PRO A 14 12.12 -2.68 6.93
CA PRO A 14 11.48 -2.12 5.73
C PRO A 14 12.16 -2.55 4.42
N PRO A 15 11.46 -2.49 3.29
CA PRO A 15 12.04 -2.83 1.99
C PRO A 15 12.89 -1.69 1.44
N GLU A 16 13.94 -2.02 0.66
CA GLU A 16 14.80 -1.02 0.03
C GLU A 16 14.10 -0.27 -1.13
N ALA A 17 13.28 -0.98 -1.93
CA ALA A 17 12.60 -0.43 -3.09
C ALA A 17 11.10 -0.78 -3.08
N TYR A 18 10.68 -1.78 -3.87
CA TYR A 18 9.30 -2.27 -3.90
C TYR A 18 8.97 -3.05 -2.62
N GLY A 19 7.73 -2.93 -2.12
CA GLY A 19 7.25 -3.61 -0.90
C GLY A 19 6.37 -2.69 -0.06
N GLY A 20 5.14 -2.42 -0.54
CA GLY A 20 4.22 -1.52 0.16
C GLY A 20 3.76 -2.06 1.50
N THR A 21 3.43 -3.36 1.56
CA THR A 21 3.00 -4.02 2.79
C THR A 21 4.10 -4.04 3.83
N GLU A 22 5.32 -4.41 3.44
CA GLU A 22 6.47 -4.49 4.33
C GLU A 22 6.84 -3.12 4.92
N ARG A 23 6.67 -2.05 4.13
CA ARG A 23 6.85 -0.66 4.62
C ARG A 23 5.83 -0.29 5.69
N VAL A 24 4.57 -0.64 5.48
CA VAL A 24 3.49 -0.39 6.46
C VAL A 24 3.71 -1.22 7.73
N VAL A 25 4.10 -2.49 7.59
CA VAL A 25 4.38 -3.37 8.74
C VAL A 25 5.60 -2.89 9.53
N ALA A 26 6.63 -2.33 8.87
CA ALA A 26 7.75 -1.70 9.56
C ALA A 26 7.29 -0.59 10.50
N LEU A 27 6.47 0.34 9.97
CA LEU A 27 5.91 1.43 10.78
C LEU A 27 5.03 0.95 11.92
N LEU A 28 4.23 -0.09 11.66
CA LEU A 28 3.34 -0.67 12.67
C LEU A 28 4.15 -1.35 13.78
N ALA A 29 5.07 -2.24 13.44
CA ALA A 29 5.84 -3.01 14.42
C ALA A 29 6.66 -2.08 15.32
N ASP A 30 7.37 -1.12 14.72
CA ASP A 30 8.17 -0.15 15.46
C ASP A 30 7.30 0.82 16.28
N GLY A 31 6.17 1.25 15.73
CA GLY A 31 5.24 2.13 16.43
C GLY A 31 4.54 1.46 17.61
N LEU A 32 4.26 0.15 17.55
CA LEU A 32 3.76 -0.64 18.69
C LEU A 32 4.81 -0.74 19.80
N VAL A 33 6.10 -0.90 19.46
CA VAL A 33 7.20 -0.89 20.45
C VAL A 33 7.28 0.49 21.12
N ASP A 34 7.19 1.58 20.36
CA ASP A 34 7.17 2.95 20.91
C ASP A 34 5.99 3.20 21.83
N ALA A 35 4.85 2.59 21.54
CA ALA A 35 3.67 2.63 22.38
C ALA A 35 3.78 1.75 23.66
N GLY A 36 4.94 1.09 23.89
CA GLY A 36 5.23 0.31 25.09
C GLY A 36 4.74 -1.13 25.05
N HIS A 37 4.49 -1.70 23.88
CA HIS A 37 4.09 -3.10 23.71
C HIS A 37 5.30 -4.00 23.44
N GLU A 38 5.23 -5.26 23.85
CA GLU A 38 6.17 -6.31 23.46
C GLU A 38 5.76 -6.84 22.10
N VAL A 39 6.66 -6.71 21.10
CA VAL A 39 6.35 -7.08 19.72
C VAL A 39 7.37 -8.09 19.20
N THR A 40 6.87 -9.19 18.63
CA THR A 40 7.68 -10.10 17.81
C THR A 40 7.24 -9.97 16.37
N LEU A 41 8.17 -9.53 15.52
CA LEU A 41 7.96 -9.46 14.07
C LEU A 41 8.48 -10.74 13.41
N PHE A 42 7.58 -11.48 12.77
CA PHE A 42 7.92 -12.58 11.88
C PHE A 42 8.14 -12.04 10.47
N ALA A 43 9.38 -12.02 10.02
CA ALA A 43 9.80 -11.50 8.72
C ALA A 43 11.07 -12.23 8.25
N SER A 44 11.71 -11.79 7.15
CA SER A 44 13.02 -12.29 6.74
C SER A 44 14.12 -11.78 7.66
N GLY A 45 15.21 -12.55 7.80
CA GLY A 45 16.28 -12.28 8.76
C GLY A 45 17.17 -11.09 8.43
N ASP A 46 17.07 -10.57 7.21
CA ASP A 46 17.71 -9.32 6.75
C ASP A 46 16.87 -8.07 7.05
N SER A 47 15.73 -8.22 7.73
CA SER A 47 14.88 -7.11 8.20
C SER A 47 15.53 -6.32 9.33
N GLN A 48 15.15 -5.04 9.45
CA GLN A 48 15.60 -4.12 10.49
C GLN A 48 14.40 -3.55 11.23
N THR A 49 14.26 -3.83 12.51
CA THR A 49 13.13 -3.41 13.35
C THR A 49 13.55 -3.26 14.80
N ARG A 50 12.83 -2.45 15.56
CA ARG A 50 12.98 -2.34 17.02
C ARG A 50 12.22 -3.45 17.77
N ALA A 51 11.30 -4.13 17.08
CA ALA A 51 10.64 -5.33 17.58
C ALA A 51 11.63 -6.51 17.67
N ARG A 52 11.28 -7.54 18.41
CA ARG A 52 12.02 -8.80 18.37
C ARG A 52 11.83 -9.46 17.00
N LEU A 53 12.89 -9.52 16.20
CA LEU A 53 12.84 -10.20 14.91
C LEU A 53 12.89 -11.73 15.09
N ASP A 54 11.97 -12.44 14.44
CA ASP A 54 11.98 -13.89 14.32
C ASP A 54 11.84 -14.29 12.85
N SER A 55 12.71 -15.17 12.37
CA SER A 55 12.81 -15.47 10.96
C SER A 55 13.10 -16.95 10.71
N VAL A 56 12.48 -17.51 9.67
CA VAL A 56 12.79 -18.84 9.15
C VAL A 56 13.78 -18.76 7.97
N PHE A 57 13.88 -17.61 7.31
CA PHE A 57 14.80 -17.35 6.21
C PHE A 57 15.82 -16.30 6.63
N SER A 58 17.10 -16.57 6.44
CA SER A 58 18.17 -15.60 6.76
C SER A 58 18.11 -14.33 5.88
N THR A 59 17.59 -14.45 4.67
CA THR A 59 17.37 -13.37 3.71
C THR A 59 16.02 -13.55 3.03
N ALA A 60 15.41 -12.45 2.59
CA ALA A 60 14.12 -12.47 1.90
C ALA A 60 14.17 -13.31 0.62
N PRO A 61 13.29 -14.30 0.43
CA PRO A 61 13.24 -15.14 -0.77
C PRO A 61 12.53 -14.44 -1.93
N SER A 62 12.94 -13.21 -2.28
CA SER A 62 12.26 -12.34 -3.24
C SER A 62 12.10 -12.93 -4.65
N GLU A 63 13.03 -13.78 -5.07
CA GLU A 63 12.98 -14.49 -6.38
C GLU A 63 11.86 -15.54 -6.45
N TRP A 64 11.34 -15.97 -5.28
CA TRP A 64 10.27 -16.96 -5.15
C TRP A 64 8.91 -16.33 -4.80
N ILE A 65 8.75 -15.03 -5.02
CA ILE A 65 7.51 -14.31 -4.69
C ILE A 65 6.27 -15.01 -5.26
N GLY A 66 5.27 -15.24 -4.40
CA GLY A 66 4.05 -15.97 -4.76
C GLY A 66 4.17 -17.49 -4.77
N HIS A 67 5.33 -18.06 -4.41
CA HIS A 67 5.49 -19.50 -4.35
C HIS A 67 5.02 -20.06 -3.01
N THR A 68 3.92 -20.81 -3.02
CA THR A 68 3.19 -21.31 -1.83
C THR A 68 4.09 -22.04 -0.81
N TYR A 69 5.12 -22.75 -1.25
CA TYR A 69 6.02 -23.49 -0.34
C TYR A 69 6.73 -22.56 0.65
N TRP A 70 7.28 -21.45 0.16
CA TRP A 70 8.01 -20.48 0.98
C TRP A 70 7.06 -19.71 1.92
N GLU A 71 5.90 -19.34 1.40
CA GLU A 71 4.86 -18.69 2.20
C GLU A 71 4.35 -19.61 3.31
N LEU A 72 4.08 -20.88 2.99
CA LEU A 72 3.62 -21.87 3.97
C LEU A 72 4.68 -22.12 5.05
N GLN A 73 5.95 -22.25 4.68
CA GLN A 73 7.04 -22.48 5.64
C GLN A 73 7.14 -21.32 6.63
N HIS A 74 7.05 -20.09 6.15
CA HIS A 74 7.04 -18.87 6.96
C HIS A 74 5.83 -18.82 7.90
N ALA A 75 4.63 -19.02 7.35
CA ALA A 75 3.39 -18.97 8.12
C ALA A 75 3.35 -20.07 9.22
N VAL A 76 3.75 -21.32 8.89
CA VAL A 76 3.86 -22.41 9.88
C VAL A 76 4.85 -22.07 10.98
N HIS A 77 6.01 -21.48 10.64
CA HIS A 77 6.99 -21.04 11.62
C HIS A 77 6.38 -20.04 12.62
N ALA A 78 5.67 -19.02 12.13
CA ALA A 78 5.02 -18.01 12.97
C ALA A 78 3.88 -18.59 13.82
N PHE A 79 2.94 -19.31 13.19
CA PHE A 79 1.75 -19.79 13.90
C PHE A 79 2.03 -20.89 14.93
N ARG A 80 3.11 -21.64 14.82
CA ARG A 80 3.55 -22.58 15.89
C ARG A 80 3.87 -21.90 17.20
N ARG A 81 4.12 -20.59 17.19
CA ARG A 81 4.42 -19.77 18.37
C ARG A 81 3.25 -18.90 18.82
N SER A 82 2.08 -19.02 18.17
CA SER A 82 0.94 -18.15 18.44
C SER A 82 0.51 -18.12 19.92
N SER A 83 0.67 -19.23 20.66
CA SER A 83 0.35 -19.29 22.10
C SER A 83 1.25 -18.44 23.01
N GLU A 84 2.33 -17.86 22.48
CA GLU A 84 3.23 -16.97 23.23
C GLU A 84 2.70 -15.53 23.30
N PHE A 85 1.66 -15.19 22.54
CA PHE A 85 1.15 -13.83 22.35
C PHE A 85 -0.23 -13.64 22.97
N ASP A 86 -0.57 -12.39 23.28
CA ASP A 86 -1.93 -11.98 23.63
C ASP A 86 -2.82 -11.91 22.38
N ILE A 87 -2.22 -11.57 21.24
CA ILE A 87 -2.86 -11.50 19.93
C ILE A 87 -1.85 -11.76 18.81
N VAL A 88 -2.30 -12.39 17.73
CA VAL A 88 -1.53 -12.54 16.49
C VAL A 88 -2.19 -11.72 15.38
N HIS A 89 -1.39 -10.89 14.73
CA HIS A 89 -1.80 -10.06 13.59
C HIS A 89 -1.06 -10.47 12.33
N ASP A 90 -1.81 -10.91 11.33
CA ASP A 90 -1.28 -11.38 10.06
C ASP A 90 -1.48 -10.36 8.93
N HIS A 91 -0.43 -10.15 8.15
CA HIS A 91 -0.42 -9.30 6.94
C HIS A 91 -0.10 -10.09 5.66
N THR A 92 0.01 -11.42 5.73
CA THR A 92 0.52 -12.20 4.59
C THR A 92 -0.53 -12.34 3.47
N GLY A 93 -1.51 -13.16 3.64
CA GLY A 93 -2.56 -13.40 2.65
C GLY A 93 -3.47 -14.56 3.04
N LEU A 94 -4.11 -15.17 2.06
CA LEU A 94 -5.08 -16.24 2.29
C LEU A 94 -4.51 -17.44 3.06
N LEU A 95 -3.23 -17.73 2.88
CA LEU A 95 -2.58 -18.84 3.57
C LEU A 95 -2.40 -18.54 5.07
N GLY A 96 -1.96 -17.32 5.40
CA GLY A 96 -1.88 -16.87 6.79
C GLY A 96 -3.26 -16.79 7.44
N LEU A 97 -4.27 -16.27 6.74
CA LEU A 97 -5.65 -16.27 7.19
C LEU A 97 -6.15 -17.69 7.52
N ALA A 98 -5.89 -18.66 6.62
CA ALA A 98 -6.31 -20.06 6.82
C ALA A 98 -5.62 -20.70 8.04
N LEU A 99 -4.32 -20.45 8.23
CA LEU A 99 -3.57 -20.96 9.38
C LEU A 99 -3.93 -20.22 10.68
N GLY A 100 -4.37 -18.97 10.61
CA GLY A 100 -4.85 -18.18 11.73
C GLY A 100 -6.02 -18.84 12.47
N GLY A 101 -6.84 -19.64 11.79
CA GLY A 101 -7.89 -20.45 12.40
C GLY A 101 -7.38 -21.52 13.38
N LEU A 102 -6.07 -21.85 13.34
CA LEU A 102 -5.42 -22.78 14.27
C LEU A 102 -4.83 -22.05 15.49
N SER A 103 -4.87 -20.72 15.51
CA SER A 103 -4.36 -19.94 16.64
C SER A 103 -5.19 -20.18 17.90
N PRO A 104 -4.56 -20.53 19.03
CA PRO A 104 -5.28 -20.67 20.32
C PRO A 104 -5.58 -19.30 20.96
N VAL A 105 -5.01 -18.21 20.44
CA VAL A 105 -5.19 -16.84 20.92
C VAL A 105 -5.95 -16.00 19.90
N PRO A 106 -6.48 -14.82 20.29
CA PRO A 106 -7.10 -13.86 19.36
C PRO A 106 -6.25 -13.63 18.11
N PHE A 107 -6.91 -13.58 16.96
CA PHE A 107 -6.28 -13.48 15.65
C PHE A 107 -7.00 -12.46 14.77
N CYS A 108 -6.25 -11.54 14.18
CA CYS A 108 -6.76 -10.65 13.14
C CYS A 108 -5.87 -10.68 11.90
N HIS A 109 -6.48 -10.39 10.75
CA HIS A 109 -5.80 -10.37 9.45
C HIS A 109 -6.10 -9.06 8.73
N THR A 110 -5.05 -8.32 8.35
CA THR A 110 -5.20 -7.14 7.48
C THR A 110 -5.19 -7.55 6.03
N VAL A 111 -6.28 -7.20 5.33
CA VAL A 111 -6.41 -7.43 3.89
C VAL A 111 -5.70 -6.31 3.13
N HIS A 112 -4.66 -6.63 2.35
CA HIS A 112 -3.92 -5.66 1.53
C HIS A 112 -4.33 -5.65 0.05
N GLY A 113 -5.02 -6.67 -0.41
CA GLY A 113 -5.48 -6.82 -1.80
C GLY A 113 -6.94 -6.41 -2.02
N PRO A 114 -7.37 -6.39 -3.29
CA PRO A 114 -8.78 -6.19 -3.65
C PRO A 114 -9.62 -7.42 -3.28
N LEU A 115 -10.92 -7.21 -3.06
CA LEU A 115 -11.89 -8.25 -2.71
C LEU A 115 -13.00 -8.42 -3.73
N ASP A 116 -12.89 -7.78 -4.86
CA ASP A 116 -13.77 -8.01 -6.02
C ASP A 116 -13.43 -9.32 -6.73
N GLY A 117 -14.41 -9.89 -7.43
CA GLY A 117 -14.23 -11.11 -8.22
C GLY A 117 -13.74 -12.35 -7.45
N SER A 118 -12.79 -13.07 -8.05
CA SER A 118 -12.30 -14.36 -7.53
C SER A 118 -11.49 -14.25 -6.22
N PRO A 119 -10.69 -13.21 -5.94
CA PRO A 119 -10.04 -13.09 -4.65
C PRO A 119 -11.03 -13.03 -3.49
N GLY A 120 -12.07 -12.18 -3.58
CA GLY A 120 -13.09 -12.09 -2.55
C GLY A 120 -13.92 -13.37 -2.38
N ALA A 121 -14.17 -14.11 -3.47
CA ALA A 121 -14.83 -15.41 -3.38
C ALA A 121 -14.00 -16.45 -2.62
N LEU A 122 -12.68 -16.44 -2.81
CA LEU A 122 -11.79 -17.34 -2.09
C LEU A 122 -11.64 -16.93 -0.61
N TYR A 123 -11.59 -15.61 -0.31
CA TYR A 123 -11.66 -15.13 1.08
C TYR A 123 -12.93 -15.63 1.78
N GLN A 124 -14.09 -15.59 1.11
CA GLN A 124 -15.35 -16.12 1.64
C GLN A 124 -15.22 -17.60 2.06
N GLN A 125 -14.67 -18.43 1.16
CA GLN A 125 -14.49 -19.87 1.42
C GLN A 125 -13.53 -20.12 2.59
N VAL A 126 -12.45 -19.37 2.68
CA VAL A 126 -11.49 -19.49 3.80
C VAL A 126 -12.15 -19.06 5.11
N LEU A 127 -12.90 -17.96 5.14
CA LEU A 127 -13.59 -17.49 6.35
C LEU A 127 -14.63 -18.47 6.87
N GLU A 128 -15.25 -19.28 6.01
CA GLU A 128 -16.14 -20.40 6.41
C GLU A 128 -15.40 -21.49 7.19
N LEU A 129 -14.09 -21.67 6.92
CA LEU A 129 -13.22 -22.61 7.63
C LEU A 129 -12.65 -22.01 8.94
N VAL A 130 -12.53 -20.69 9.02
CA VAL A 130 -11.89 -19.98 10.14
C VAL A 130 -12.84 -18.92 10.74
N PRO A 131 -13.98 -19.32 11.32
CA PRO A 131 -15.06 -18.42 11.71
C PRO A 131 -14.71 -17.46 12.87
N ARG A 132 -13.56 -17.65 13.53
CA ARG A 132 -13.06 -16.75 14.58
C ARG A 132 -12.16 -15.66 14.06
N ALA A 133 -11.71 -15.73 12.80
CA ALA A 133 -10.84 -14.72 12.21
C ALA A 133 -11.55 -13.37 12.13
N GLN A 134 -10.86 -12.31 12.54
CA GLN A 134 -11.31 -10.93 12.40
C GLN A 134 -10.51 -10.26 11.28
N LEU A 135 -11.19 -9.50 10.43
CA LEU A 135 -10.56 -8.81 9.32
C LEU A 135 -10.40 -7.30 9.60
N ILE A 136 -9.28 -6.78 9.14
CA ILE A 136 -9.00 -5.35 9.13
C ILE A 136 -8.87 -4.91 7.67
N SER A 137 -9.59 -3.86 7.30
CA SER A 137 -9.45 -3.23 5.98
C SER A 137 -8.50 -2.04 6.05
N ILE A 138 -7.92 -1.66 4.90
CA ILE A 138 -7.09 -0.47 4.77
C ILE A 138 -7.81 0.71 4.11
N SER A 139 -9.05 0.50 3.67
CA SER A 139 -9.99 1.52 3.24
C SER A 139 -11.44 1.04 3.41
N LEU A 140 -12.39 1.95 3.43
CA LEU A 140 -13.81 1.59 3.48
C LEU A 140 -14.30 1.04 2.14
N ASN A 141 -13.78 1.57 1.02
CA ASN A 141 -14.09 1.06 -0.32
C ASN A 141 -13.72 -0.42 -0.47
N GLN A 142 -12.59 -0.85 0.13
CA GLN A 142 -12.17 -2.25 0.08
C GLN A 142 -13.22 -3.21 0.65
N ARG A 143 -14.08 -2.75 1.57
CA ARG A 143 -15.17 -3.56 2.16
C ARG A 143 -16.39 -3.69 1.23
N ALA A 144 -16.57 -2.74 0.30
CA ALA A 144 -17.79 -2.63 -0.50
C ALA A 144 -18.18 -3.93 -1.24
N PRO A 145 -17.26 -4.70 -1.84
CA PRO A 145 -17.60 -5.99 -2.47
C PRO A 145 -18.01 -7.08 -1.47
N ARG A 146 -17.62 -6.96 -0.20
CA ARG A 146 -17.82 -7.99 0.85
C ARG A 146 -18.19 -7.36 2.20
N PRO A 147 -19.30 -6.62 2.31
CA PRO A 147 -19.65 -5.88 3.52
C PRO A 147 -20.00 -6.80 4.71
N SER A 148 -20.36 -8.06 4.46
CA SER A 148 -20.72 -9.05 5.48
C SER A 148 -19.52 -9.80 6.06
N PHE A 149 -18.30 -9.56 5.61
CA PHE A 149 -17.12 -10.16 6.22
C PHE A 149 -16.92 -9.67 7.67
N PRO A 150 -16.24 -10.45 8.52
CA PRO A 150 -16.04 -10.12 9.94
C PRO A 150 -15.06 -8.95 10.11
N TRP A 151 -15.44 -7.76 9.62
CA TRP A 151 -14.65 -6.54 9.75
C TRP A 151 -14.65 -6.01 11.17
N VAL A 152 -13.49 -5.99 11.82
CA VAL A 152 -13.35 -5.44 13.17
C VAL A 152 -12.92 -3.97 13.14
N ALA A 153 -12.11 -3.56 12.17
CA ALA A 153 -11.61 -2.18 12.06
C ALA A 153 -11.29 -1.79 10.60
N ASN A 154 -11.19 -0.47 10.35
CA ASN A 154 -10.56 0.11 9.17
C ASN A 154 -9.30 0.85 9.61
N CYS A 155 -8.12 0.39 9.18
CA CYS A 155 -6.83 0.95 9.54
C CYS A 155 -6.10 1.42 8.28
N PRO A 156 -6.27 2.68 7.85
CA PRO A 156 -5.55 3.24 6.71
C PRO A 156 -4.04 3.14 6.90
N ASN A 157 -3.32 2.92 5.81
CA ASN A 157 -1.86 2.92 5.82
C ASN A 157 -1.32 4.32 6.15
N ALA A 158 -0.09 4.36 6.66
CA ALA A 158 0.59 5.59 7.06
C ALA A 158 1.94 5.77 6.36
N LEU A 159 2.53 6.94 6.52
CA LEU A 159 3.89 7.27 6.08
C LEU A 159 4.73 7.82 7.23
N ASP A 160 5.99 7.45 7.28
CA ASP A 160 6.99 8.18 8.06
C ASP A 160 7.35 9.48 7.32
N LEU A 161 6.78 10.58 7.76
CA LEU A 161 6.95 11.88 7.13
C LEU A 161 8.36 12.45 7.21
N SER A 162 9.21 11.92 8.09
CA SER A 162 10.63 12.30 8.16
C SER A 162 11.40 11.88 6.90
N LEU A 163 10.90 10.86 6.19
CA LEU A 163 11.48 10.35 4.95
C LEU A 163 10.99 11.09 3.69
N TYR A 164 10.03 12.02 3.83
CA TYR A 164 9.43 12.76 2.72
C TYR A 164 9.67 14.26 2.87
N PRO A 165 10.79 14.79 2.32
CA PRO A 165 11.01 16.23 2.21
C PRO A 165 9.82 16.90 1.53
N PHE A 166 9.56 18.15 1.91
CA PHE A 166 8.37 18.87 1.50
C PHE A 166 8.72 20.08 0.62
N ARG A 167 8.02 20.22 -0.49
CA ARG A 167 8.11 21.35 -1.39
C ARG A 167 6.97 22.34 -1.13
N ARG A 168 7.32 23.61 -0.79
CA ARG A 168 6.34 24.66 -0.46
C ARG A 168 5.69 25.34 -1.66
N LYS A 169 6.20 25.13 -2.87
CA LYS A 169 5.66 25.74 -4.09
C LYS A 169 5.20 24.65 -5.04
N SER A 170 4.00 24.79 -5.57
CA SER A 170 3.51 23.99 -6.69
C SER A 170 4.30 24.31 -7.97
N GLY A 171 4.25 23.40 -8.93
CA GLY A 171 4.87 23.57 -10.23
C GLY A 171 6.23 22.87 -10.35
N GLY A 172 6.27 21.86 -11.18
CA GLY A 172 7.44 21.19 -11.73
C GLY A 172 7.33 21.24 -13.24
N ASP A 173 8.35 20.69 -13.90
CA ASP A 173 8.45 20.78 -15.38
C ASP A 173 7.89 19.53 -16.09
N TYR A 174 7.47 18.49 -15.35
CA TYR A 174 7.02 17.22 -15.90
C TYR A 174 5.87 16.60 -15.07
N LEU A 175 5.12 15.73 -15.72
CA LEU A 175 4.18 14.80 -15.10
C LEU A 175 4.94 13.56 -14.63
N VAL A 176 4.48 12.91 -13.56
CA VAL A 176 5.07 11.66 -13.09
C VAL A 176 4.01 10.56 -12.99
N PHE A 177 4.38 9.35 -13.38
CA PHE A 177 3.64 8.12 -13.14
C PHE A 177 4.49 7.19 -12.26
N LEU A 178 3.88 6.65 -11.19
CA LEU A 178 4.51 5.69 -10.28
C LEU A 178 3.61 4.47 -10.08
N GLY A 179 4.15 3.27 -10.29
CA GLY A 179 3.36 2.05 -10.08
C GLY A 179 4.01 0.79 -10.61
N ARG A 180 3.21 -0.26 -10.78
CA ARG A 180 3.59 -1.44 -11.56
C ARG A 180 3.36 -1.17 -13.04
N MET A 181 4.13 -1.81 -13.90
CA MET A 181 3.94 -1.73 -15.35
C MET A 181 2.81 -2.67 -15.78
N SER A 182 1.56 -2.25 -15.52
CA SER A 182 0.38 -3.08 -15.75
C SER A 182 -0.82 -2.27 -16.26
N PRO A 183 -1.76 -2.90 -17.01
CA PRO A 183 -2.91 -2.21 -17.58
C PRO A 183 -3.82 -1.55 -16.52
N ASP A 184 -4.00 -2.17 -15.37
CA ASP A 184 -4.81 -1.68 -14.26
C ASP A 184 -4.25 -0.38 -13.68
N LYS A 185 -2.91 -0.25 -13.55
CA LYS A 185 -2.24 0.97 -13.09
C LYS A 185 -2.21 2.08 -14.16
N GLY A 186 -2.18 1.73 -15.44
CA GLY A 186 -2.46 2.65 -16.52
C GLY A 186 -1.30 3.55 -16.98
N ALA A 187 -0.06 3.05 -17.04
CA ALA A 187 1.06 3.82 -17.60
C ALA A 187 0.77 4.34 -19.03
N HIS A 188 0.07 3.56 -19.87
CA HIS A 188 -0.38 3.99 -21.20
C HIS A 188 -1.38 5.15 -21.16
N ARG A 189 -2.20 5.26 -20.11
CA ARG A 189 -3.14 6.38 -19.93
C ARG A 189 -2.40 7.65 -19.49
N ALA A 190 -1.43 7.53 -18.56
CA ALA A 190 -0.57 8.64 -18.19
C ALA A 190 0.23 9.16 -19.40
N LEU A 191 0.68 8.24 -20.26
CA LEU A 191 1.34 8.56 -21.53
C LEU A 191 0.40 9.31 -22.48
N ALA A 192 -0.87 8.89 -22.63
CA ALA A 192 -1.86 9.59 -23.43
C ALA A 192 -2.07 11.04 -22.95
N VAL A 193 -2.18 11.23 -21.62
CA VAL A 193 -2.27 12.58 -21.01
C VAL A 193 -1.05 13.43 -21.38
N ALA A 194 0.16 12.88 -21.27
CA ALA A 194 1.39 13.61 -21.59
C ALA A 194 1.47 14.01 -23.06
N LEU A 195 1.12 13.12 -23.97
CA LEU A 195 1.11 13.38 -25.42
C LEU A 195 0.09 14.46 -25.80
N GLU A 196 -1.13 14.42 -25.24
CA GLU A 196 -2.17 15.39 -25.54
C GLU A 196 -1.85 16.77 -24.95
N THR A 197 -1.32 16.83 -23.74
CA THR A 197 -0.97 18.10 -23.08
C THR A 197 0.37 18.67 -23.53
N GLY A 198 1.20 17.89 -24.23
CA GLY A 198 2.56 18.28 -24.62
C GLY A 198 3.54 18.39 -23.44
N LEU A 199 3.19 17.90 -22.25
CA LEU A 199 4.04 17.94 -21.07
C LEU A 199 4.98 16.74 -21.03
N PRO A 200 6.23 16.90 -20.58
CA PRO A 200 7.12 15.78 -20.34
C PRO A 200 6.52 14.81 -19.28
N LEU A 201 6.79 13.51 -19.45
CA LEU A 201 6.36 12.47 -18.51
C LEU A 201 7.55 11.60 -18.09
N LYS A 202 7.72 11.42 -16.79
CA LYS A 202 8.61 10.43 -16.22
C LYS A 202 7.82 9.26 -15.70
N ILE A 203 8.14 8.04 -16.15
CA ILE A 203 7.49 6.79 -15.78
C ILE A 203 8.45 6.00 -14.88
N ALA A 204 8.18 5.93 -13.59
CA ALA A 204 8.89 5.06 -12.66
C ALA A 204 8.01 3.84 -12.34
N ALA A 205 8.42 2.67 -12.81
CA ALA A 205 7.59 1.50 -12.70
C ALA A 205 8.41 0.21 -12.58
N LYS A 206 7.98 -0.69 -11.68
CA LYS A 206 8.46 -2.06 -11.65
C LYS A 206 8.00 -2.76 -12.93
N CYS A 207 8.95 -3.40 -13.64
CA CYS A 207 8.71 -4.11 -14.88
C CYS A 207 9.62 -5.35 -14.94
N ARG A 208 9.20 -6.44 -14.28
CA ARG A 208 10.00 -7.67 -14.12
C ARG A 208 9.28 -8.92 -14.59
N GLU A 209 7.96 -9.03 -14.34
CA GLU A 209 7.20 -10.19 -14.75
C GLU A 209 6.92 -10.21 -16.26
N PRO A 210 6.78 -11.40 -16.88
CA PRO A 210 6.55 -11.51 -18.33
C PRO A 210 5.36 -10.69 -18.85
N ALA A 211 4.29 -10.59 -18.07
CA ALA A 211 3.11 -9.80 -18.42
C ALA A 211 3.38 -8.28 -18.39
N GLU A 212 4.17 -7.82 -17.40
CA GLU A 212 4.61 -6.43 -17.27
C GLU A 212 5.53 -6.03 -18.44
N ILE A 213 6.48 -6.92 -18.77
CA ILE A 213 7.42 -6.70 -19.90
C ILE A 213 6.65 -6.63 -21.23
N LYS A 214 5.71 -7.55 -21.45
CA LYS A 214 4.88 -7.54 -22.66
C LYS A 214 4.10 -6.24 -22.78
N TYR A 215 3.44 -5.81 -21.69
CA TYR A 215 2.68 -4.56 -21.67
C TYR A 215 3.58 -3.33 -21.93
N PHE A 216 4.76 -3.29 -21.32
CA PHE A 216 5.75 -2.23 -21.56
C PHE A 216 6.16 -2.14 -23.04
N GLU A 217 6.56 -3.29 -23.64
CA GLU A 217 6.99 -3.35 -25.03
C GLU A 217 5.89 -2.91 -26.02
N GLU A 218 4.63 -3.25 -25.73
CA GLU A 218 3.51 -2.97 -26.58
C GLU A 218 2.98 -1.54 -26.45
N PHE A 219 2.87 -1.01 -25.24
CA PHE A 219 2.13 0.23 -24.96
C PHE A 219 2.99 1.42 -24.53
N VAL A 220 4.20 1.21 -24.05
CA VAL A 220 5.04 2.28 -23.48
C VAL A 220 6.29 2.52 -24.32
N ARG A 221 7.07 1.47 -24.59
CA ARG A 221 8.35 1.58 -25.33
C ARG A 221 8.26 2.34 -26.66
N PRO A 222 7.23 2.16 -27.51
CA PRO A 222 7.15 2.86 -28.79
C PRO A 222 7.07 4.40 -28.69
N HIS A 223 6.74 4.92 -27.52
CA HIS A 223 6.55 6.34 -27.27
C HIS A 223 7.69 7.00 -26.49
N LEU A 224 8.70 6.22 -26.10
CA LEU A 224 9.86 6.76 -25.38
C LEU A 224 10.70 7.68 -26.28
N GLY A 225 11.16 8.79 -25.72
CA GLY A 225 11.94 9.81 -26.42
C GLY A 225 12.34 10.95 -25.50
N GLU A 226 12.52 12.14 -26.06
CA GLU A 226 13.00 13.32 -25.30
C GLU A 226 11.99 13.80 -24.23
N THR A 227 10.69 13.62 -24.48
CA THR A 227 9.63 14.10 -23.59
C THR A 227 9.00 12.99 -22.73
N ILE A 228 9.16 11.72 -23.11
CA ILE A 228 8.62 10.58 -22.40
C ILE A 228 9.78 9.68 -21.95
N GLU A 229 10.04 9.65 -20.66
CA GLU A 229 11.17 8.92 -20.07
C GLU A 229 10.68 7.74 -19.21
N TYR A 230 11.22 6.55 -19.45
CA TYR A 230 11.10 5.43 -18.53
C TYR A 230 12.35 5.36 -17.66
N VAL A 231 12.22 5.70 -16.38
CA VAL A 231 13.32 5.75 -15.43
C VAL A 231 13.57 4.40 -14.71
N GLY A 232 12.75 3.41 -14.99
CA GLY A 232 12.88 2.09 -14.35
C GLY A 232 12.21 1.99 -12.99
N GLU A 233 12.58 0.96 -12.24
CA GLU A 233 12.22 0.84 -10.84
C GLU A 233 13.18 1.68 -9.99
N VAL A 234 12.62 2.52 -9.11
CA VAL A 234 13.37 3.49 -8.34
C VAL A 234 13.36 3.16 -6.84
N GLY A 235 14.45 3.43 -6.17
CA GLY A 235 14.55 3.40 -4.71
C GLY A 235 13.77 4.55 -4.07
N HIS A 236 13.74 4.55 -2.72
CA HIS A 236 12.98 5.55 -1.98
C HIS A 236 13.45 6.98 -2.26
N ALA A 237 14.77 7.24 -2.22
CA ALA A 237 15.34 8.59 -2.43
C ALA A 237 14.99 9.13 -3.83
N ASP A 238 15.21 8.32 -4.87
CA ASP A 238 14.91 8.71 -6.25
C ASP A 238 13.40 8.92 -6.47
N LYS A 239 12.55 8.11 -5.84
CA LYS A 239 11.09 8.28 -5.86
C LYS A 239 10.68 9.63 -5.27
N VAL A 240 11.26 9.99 -4.12
CA VAL A 240 10.97 11.28 -3.47
C VAL A 240 11.44 12.44 -4.34
N GLU A 241 12.62 12.35 -4.95
CA GLU A 241 13.12 13.37 -5.87
C GLU A 241 12.21 13.53 -7.10
N LEU A 242 11.78 12.41 -7.70
CA LEU A 242 10.82 12.41 -8.81
C LEU A 242 9.49 13.06 -8.44
N LEU A 243 8.96 12.75 -7.26
CA LEU A 243 7.72 13.37 -6.77
C LEU A 243 7.91 14.86 -6.54
N MET A 244 8.96 15.27 -5.85
CA MET A 244 9.24 16.69 -5.57
C MET A 244 9.48 17.54 -6.83
N GLY A 245 10.03 16.96 -7.89
CA GLY A 245 10.27 17.64 -9.17
C GLY A 245 9.05 17.69 -10.09
N ALA A 246 8.03 16.87 -9.85
CA ALA A 246 6.89 16.75 -10.73
C ALA A 246 5.90 17.94 -10.59
N ARG A 247 5.26 18.32 -11.70
CA ARG A 247 4.10 19.23 -11.71
C ARG A 247 2.88 18.57 -11.05
N ALA A 248 2.64 17.30 -11.41
CA ALA A 248 1.61 16.47 -10.81
C ALA A 248 1.94 14.98 -10.93
N LEU A 249 1.45 14.18 -10.00
CA LEU A 249 1.32 12.74 -10.16
C LEU A 249 0.06 12.44 -10.96
N ILE A 250 0.20 11.71 -12.06
CA ILE A 250 -0.92 11.18 -12.84
C ILE A 250 -1.20 9.76 -12.37
N PHE A 251 -2.40 9.55 -11.80
CA PHE A 251 -2.83 8.27 -11.25
C PHE A 251 -4.10 7.76 -11.94
N PRO A 252 -3.99 7.30 -13.22
CA PRO A 252 -5.10 7.00 -14.11
C PRO A 252 -5.53 5.53 -14.01
N ILE A 253 -5.71 5.06 -12.80
CA ILE A 253 -6.05 3.65 -12.53
C ILE A 253 -7.44 3.27 -13.07
N ASP A 254 -7.60 1.98 -13.41
CA ASP A 254 -8.86 1.41 -13.86
C ASP A 254 -9.16 0.10 -13.09
N TRP A 255 -9.02 0.16 -11.78
CA TRP A 255 -9.33 -0.91 -10.85
C TRP A 255 -9.67 -0.33 -9.48
N GLU A 256 -10.26 -1.15 -8.63
CA GLU A 256 -10.57 -0.75 -7.24
C GLU A 256 -9.31 -0.83 -6.38
N GLU A 257 -8.53 0.26 -6.38
CA GLU A 257 -7.29 0.38 -5.61
C GLU A 257 -7.58 0.22 -4.12
N PRO A 258 -6.99 -0.74 -3.42
CA PRO A 258 -7.27 -0.96 -2.00
C PRO A 258 -6.88 0.22 -1.11
N PHE A 259 -5.82 0.97 -1.47
CA PHE A 259 -5.41 2.17 -0.74
C PHE A 259 -4.78 3.22 -1.65
N GLY A 260 -3.59 2.98 -2.21
CA GLY A 260 -2.86 3.92 -3.04
C GLY A 260 -1.77 4.69 -2.29
N LEU A 261 -0.78 3.98 -1.75
CA LEU A 261 0.38 4.58 -1.04
C LEU A 261 1.03 5.72 -1.82
N VAL A 262 1.17 5.57 -3.15
CA VAL A 262 1.81 6.60 -3.99
C VAL A 262 1.07 7.93 -3.98
N VAL A 263 -0.25 7.90 -3.74
CA VAL A 263 -1.07 9.13 -3.62
C VAL A 263 -0.67 9.91 -2.37
N ILE A 264 -0.62 9.24 -1.22
CA ILE A 264 -0.20 9.89 0.03
C ILE A 264 1.29 10.29 0.01
N GLU A 265 2.15 9.53 -0.67
CA GLU A 265 3.56 9.86 -0.88
C GLU A 265 3.73 11.16 -1.68
N ALA A 266 2.98 11.33 -2.78
CA ALA A 266 2.99 12.56 -3.58
C ALA A 266 2.50 13.76 -2.76
N MET A 267 1.38 13.61 -2.07
CA MET A 267 0.81 14.66 -1.22
C MET A 267 1.78 15.03 -0.08
N ALA A 268 2.46 14.05 0.52
CA ALA A 268 3.47 14.29 1.54
C ALA A 268 4.64 15.15 1.03
N CYS A 269 5.03 14.99 -0.23
CA CYS A 269 6.03 15.83 -0.90
C CYS A 269 5.49 17.21 -1.33
N GLY A 270 4.20 17.48 -1.18
CA GLY A 270 3.53 18.69 -1.67
C GLY A 270 3.27 18.66 -3.18
N THR A 271 3.22 17.49 -3.77
CA THR A 271 2.96 17.29 -5.20
C THR A 271 1.48 16.99 -5.44
N PRO A 272 0.79 17.79 -6.26
CA PRO A 272 -0.61 17.54 -6.61
C PRO A 272 -0.80 16.16 -7.24
N VAL A 273 -1.94 15.54 -6.96
CA VAL A 273 -2.35 14.27 -7.57
C VAL A 273 -3.57 14.51 -8.45
N ILE A 274 -3.51 14.06 -9.69
CA ILE A 274 -4.65 13.97 -10.61
C ILE A 274 -4.97 12.48 -10.77
N ALA A 275 -6.13 12.06 -10.29
CA ALA A 275 -6.48 10.64 -10.20
C ALA A 275 -7.88 10.33 -10.72
N THR A 276 -8.08 9.13 -11.24
CA THR A 276 -9.43 8.61 -11.47
C THR A 276 -10.12 8.31 -10.14
N ARG A 277 -11.43 8.54 -10.08
CA ARG A 277 -12.30 8.28 -8.91
C ARG A 277 -12.58 6.78 -8.78
N ARG A 278 -11.54 6.03 -8.35
CA ARG A 278 -11.58 4.57 -8.22
C ARG A 278 -11.01 4.11 -6.87
N GLY A 279 -11.57 3.02 -6.35
CA GLY A 279 -11.09 2.40 -5.12
C GLY A 279 -11.07 3.36 -3.93
N ALA A 280 -10.01 3.30 -3.16
CA ALA A 280 -9.82 4.14 -1.98
C ALA A 280 -9.41 5.59 -2.29
N VAL A 281 -9.13 5.94 -3.54
CA VAL A 281 -8.62 7.28 -3.89
C VAL A 281 -9.56 8.41 -3.43
N PRO A 282 -10.90 8.30 -3.56
CA PRO A 282 -11.82 9.30 -3.02
C PRO A 282 -11.86 9.40 -1.48
N GLU A 283 -11.32 8.42 -0.76
CA GLU A 283 -11.17 8.49 0.70
C GLU A 283 -9.93 9.31 1.11
N ILE A 284 -8.94 9.41 0.22
CA ILE A 284 -7.68 10.13 0.45
C ILE A 284 -7.79 11.56 -0.07
N ILE A 285 -8.33 11.75 -1.27
CA ILE A 285 -8.37 13.03 -1.99
C ILE A 285 -9.75 13.68 -1.86
N GLU A 286 -9.76 14.92 -1.40
CA GLU A 286 -10.88 15.85 -1.54
C GLU A 286 -10.66 16.68 -2.81
N HIS A 287 -11.56 16.49 -3.81
CA HIS A 287 -11.45 17.15 -5.10
C HIS A 287 -11.41 18.69 -4.98
N GLY A 288 -10.40 19.30 -5.60
CA GLY A 288 -10.20 20.75 -5.60
C GLY A 288 -9.56 21.32 -4.34
N ARG A 289 -9.34 20.51 -3.29
CA ARG A 289 -8.65 20.90 -2.05
C ARG A 289 -7.32 20.16 -1.86
N THR A 290 -7.34 18.82 -1.89
CA THR A 290 -6.15 18.00 -1.65
C THR A 290 -5.72 17.17 -2.86
N GLY A 291 -6.39 17.35 -3.99
CA GLY A 291 -6.07 16.72 -5.27
C GLY A 291 -7.18 16.94 -6.28
N VAL A 292 -7.03 16.38 -7.46
CA VAL A 292 -8.01 16.46 -8.53
C VAL A 292 -8.53 15.06 -8.86
N LEU A 293 -9.84 14.86 -8.71
CA LEU A 293 -10.51 13.61 -9.06
C LEU A 293 -11.29 13.77 -10.36
N VAL A 294 -11.11 12.84 -11.28
CA VAL A 294 -11.84 12.75 -12.54
C VAL A 294 -12.56 11.41 -12.64
N ASP A 295 -13.64 11.35 -13.40
CA ASP A 295 -14.40 10.10 -13.58
C ASP A 295 -13.79 9.23 -14.67
N ARG A 296 -13.18 9.84 -15.69
CA ARG A 296 -12.51 9.18 -16.80
C ARG A 296 -11.10 9.77 -16.98
N TYR A 297 -10.11 8.93 -17.25
CA TYR A 297 -8.71 9.37 -17.40
C TYR A 297 -8.52 10.44 -18.49
N ARG A 298 -9.35 10.46 -19.55
CA ARG A 298 -9.29 11.47 -20.61
C ARG A 298 -9.61 12.88 -20.14
N GLU A 299 -10.34 13.03 -19.06
CA GLU A 299 -10.57 14.33 -18.43
C GLU A 299 -9.28 14.93 -17.85
N MET A 300 -8.25 14.10 -17.59
CA MET A 300 -6.93 14.58 -17.16
C MET A 300 -6.19 15.36 -18.23
N GLU A 301 -6.60 15.22 -19.49
CA GLU A 301 -6.05 15.92 -20.66
C GLU A 301 -6.57 17.37 -20.75
N GLU A 302 -7.65 17.70 -20.04
CA GLU A 302 -8.29 19.00 -20.07
C GLU A 302 -7.44 20.07 -19.35
N PRO A 303 -7.20 21.24 -19.98
CA PRO A 303 -6.39 22.30 -19.39
C PRO A 303 -6.87 22.73 -17.98
N GLU A 304 -8.19 22.77 -17.77
CA GLU A 304 -8.82 23.15 -16.50
C GLU A 304 -8.44 22.22 -15.36
N VAL A 305 -8.22 20.92 -15.63
CA VAL A 305 -7.81 19.92 -14.66
C VAL A 305 -6.38 20.17 -14.21
N LEU A 306 -5.48 20.47 -15.16
CA LEU A 306 -4.09 20.81 -14.85
C LEU A 306 -4.01 22.16 -14.11
N GLU A 307 -4.78 23.16 -14.54
CA GLU A 307 -4.86 24.45 -13.84
C GLU A 307 -5.40 24.32 -12.43
N LEU A 308 -6.37 23.43 -12.20
CA LEU A 308 -6.88 23.16 -10.86
C LEU A 308 -5.79 22.55 -9.99
N ALA A 309 -5.01 21.58 -10.53
CA ALA A 309 -3.90 20.98 -9.80
C ALA A 309 -2.81 22.02 -9.45
N ASP A 310 -2.49 22.94 -10.36
CA ASP A 310 -1.49 24.01 -10.11
C ASP A 310 -1.91 25.00 -9.00
N ARG A 311 -3.23 25.16 -8.75
CA ARG A 311 -3.78 26.04 -7.71
C ARG A 311 -3.84 25.41 -6.33
N LEU A 312 -3.62 24.10 -6.22
CA LEU A 312 -3.64 23.43 -4.92
C LEU A 312 -2.48 23.93 -4.04
N ASP A 313 -2.78 24.16 -2.76
CA ASP A 313 -1.76 24.57 -1.78
C ASP A 313 -0.95 23.35 -1.32
N PRO A 314 0.35 23.26 -1.61
CA PRO A 314 1.18 22.16 -1.14
C PRO A 314 1.18 21.98 0.39
N MET A 315 1.02 23.07 1.14
CA MET A 315 0.91 23.01 2.61
C MET A 315 -0.36 22.28 3.06
N GLU A 316 -1.44 22.45 2.32
CA GLU A 316 -2.70 21.75 2.59
C GLU A 316 -2.57 20.25 2.32
N LEU A 317 -1.93 19.88 1.19
CA LEU A 317 -1.64 18.49 0.86
C LEU A 317 -0.84 17.81 1.99
N ARG A 318 0.25 18.45 2.43
CA ARG A 318 1.10 17.95 3.51
C ARG A 318 0.34 17.82 4.82
N ARG A 319 -0.44 18.83 5.20
CA ARG A 319 -1.24 18.83 6.44
C ARG A 319 -2.26 17.70 6.47
N GLU A 320 -2.88 17.38 5.34
CA GLU A 320 -3.82 16.27 5.22
C GLU A 320 -3.14 14.94 5.60
N ILE A 321 -1.90 14.73 5.12
CA ILE A 321 -1.14 13.52 5.44
C ILE A 321 -0.71 13.49 6.90
N GLU A 322 -0.20 14.61 7.44
CA GLU A 322 0.18 14.75 8.86
C GLU A 322 -0.99 14.41 9.79
N THR A 323 -2.19 14.83 9.41
CA THR A 323 -3.38 14.67 10.26
C THR A 323 -3.98 13.27 10.19
N ARG A 324 -3.99 12.62 9.02
CA ARG A 324 -4.77 11.40 8.80
C ARG A 324 -3.95 10.14 8.58
N PHE A 325 -2.70 10.29 8.11
CA PHE A 325 -1.88 9.17 7.65
C PHE A 325 -0.52 9.13 8.35
N SER A 326 -0.46 9.62 9.60
CA SER A 326 0.73 9.51 10.44
C SER A 326 0.86 8.11 11.06
N PRO A 327 2.09 7.69 11.40
CA PRO A 327 2.33 6.41 12.08
C PRO A 327 1.56 6.30 13.41
N GLU A 328 1.46 7.40 14.17
CA GLU A 328 0.76 7.44 15.45
C GLU A 328 -0.74 7.16 15.28
N HIS A 329 -1.38 7.74 14.25
CA HIS A 329 -2.78 7.47 13.92
C HIS A 329 -2.99 6.01 13.52
N MET A 330 -2.11 5.47 12.69
CA MET A 330 -2.18 4.08 12.26
C MET A 330 -2.05 3.13 13.47
N VAL A 331 -1.05 3.34 14.33
CA VAL A 331 -0.84 2.52 15.53
C VAL A 331 -2.05 2.58 16.47
N ALA A 332 -2.62 3.78 16.71
CA ALA A 332 -3.82 3.92 17.53
C ALA A 332 -5.02 3.13 16.97
N ASN A 333 -5.22 3.17 15.65
CA ASN A 333 -6.27 2.40 14.98
C ASN A 333 -6.07 0.88 15.13
N TYR A 334 -4.82 0.40 14.98
CA TYR A 334 -4.52 -1.02 15.16
C TYR A 334 -4.64 -1.47 16.61
N LEU A 335 -4.26 -0.64 17.60
CA LEU A 335 -4.46 -0.95 19.02
C LEU A 335 -5.95 -1.10 19.35
N ALA A 336 -6.79 -0.19 18.86
CA ALA A 336 -8.24 -0.32 19.01
C ALA A 336 -8.79 -1.59 18.33
N ALA A 337 -8.25 -1.93 17.15
CA ALA A 337 -8.61 -3.17 16.46
C ALA A 337 -8.20 -4.43 17.25
N TYR A 338 -7.05 -4.40 17.92
CA TYR A 338 -6.61 -5.53 18.77
C TYR A 338 -7.52 -5.70 19.99
N GLU A 339 -7.86 -4.61 20.67
CA GLU A 339 -8.80 -4.63 21.79
C GLU A 339 -10.15 -5.23 21.36
N ALA A 340 -10.72 -4.74 20.26
CA ALA A 340 -11.97 -5.26 19.71
C ALA A 340 -11.87 -6.74 19.30
N THR A 341 -10.72 -7.18 18.76
CA THR A 341 -10.49 -8.59 18.38
C THR A 341 -10.43 -9.48 19.62
N ILE A 342 -9.75 -9.04 20.66
CA ILE A 342 -9.65 -9.77 21.94
C ILE A 342 -11.03 -9.91 22.60
N GLU A 343 -11.80 -8.81 22.63
CA GLU A 343 -13.16 -8.81 23.18
C GLU A 343 -14.12 -9.72 22.39
N ALA A 344 -13.99 -9.77 21.07
CA ALA A 344 -14.80 -10.60 20.19
C ALA A 344 -14.43 -12.09 20.26
N THR A 345 -13.28 -12.45 20.82
CA THR A 345 -12.80 -13.83 20.91
C THR A 345 -13.20 -14.43 22.27
N PRO A 346 -14.12 -15.39 22.34
CA PRO A 346 -14.48 -16.04 23.62
C PRO A 346 -13.25 -16.65 24.29
N ALA A 347 -13.16 -16.54 25.60
CA ALA A 347 -12.17 -17.27 26.39
C ALA A 347 -12.32 -18.77 26.12
N ALA A 348 -11.21 -19.46 25.84
CA ALA A 348 -11.17 -20.88 25.53
C ALA A 348 -11.52 -21.76 26.75
#